data_bee1b88cd331b64820bd695c25a0b013
#
_entry.id   bee1b88cd331b64820bd695c25a0b013
#
_cell.length_a   1.000
_cell.length_b   1.000
_cell.length_c   1.000
_cell.angle_alpha   90.00
_cell.angle_beta   90.00
_cell.angle_gamma   90.00
#
_symmetry.space_group_name_H-M   'P 1'
#
loop_
_entity.id
_entity.type
_entity.pdbx_description
1 polymer ?
#
loop_
_entity_poly.entity_id
_entity_poly.type
_entity_poly.pdbx_seq_one_letter_code
_entity_poly.pdbx_strand_id
1 'polypeptide(L)'
;MKKWILAMAMLALGATMAQADWKTVAEIAATDKSEARELAVNRTIRTVQIECTEGSVIVMTLWVREGAAKTEIRVARQFNKGDKQDFDLGQDRNATGFRISDKGPGKYKVHAK
;
A
#
# COMPACT_ATOMS: atom_id res chain seq x y z
N MET A 1 -35.44 -27.22 1.08
CA MET A 1 -35.13 -26.97 1.25
C MET A 1 -34.39 -26.83 1.50
N LYS A 2 -34.39 -26.73 1.20
CA LYS A 2 -33.77 -26.32 1.45
C LYS A 2 -33.04 -25.69 1.73
N LYS A 3 -33.03 -25.57 1.58
CA LYS A 3 -32.55 -24.79 1.69
C LYS A 3 -31.77 -24.35 2.14
N TRP A 4 -31.86 -24.34 2.10
CA TRP A 4 -31.20 -23.72 2.44
C TRP A 4 -30.23 -23.41 2.37
N ILE A 5 -30.10 -23.43 2.18
CA ILE A 5 -29.23 -23.03 2.10
C ILE A 5 -28.55 -22.27 1.72
N LEU A 6 -28.76 -22.09 1.28
CA LEU A 6 -28.24 -21.25 0.92
C LEU A 6 -27.81 -20.24 1.38
N ALA A 7 -28.00 -19.97 1.61
CA ALA A 7 -27.71 -18.87 2.01
C ALA A 7 -26.58 -18.59 2.66
N MET A 8 -26.44 -18.91 2.94
CA MET A 8 -25.54 -18.51 3.46
C MET A 8 -24.47 -18.38 3.05
N ALA A 9 -24.49 -18.71 2.64
CA ALA A 9 -23.34 -18.57 2.17
C ALA A 9 -23.03 -17.33 1.66
N MET A 10 -23.74 -16.83 1.33
CA MET A 10 -23.42 -15.71 0.81
C MET A 10 -23.16 -14.70 1.59
N LEU A 11 -23.44 -14.69 2.39
CA LEU A 11 -23.33 -13.74 3.08
C LEU A 11 -22.16 -13.27 3.48
N ALA A 12 -21.57 -13.66 3.91
CA ALA A 12 -20.35 -13.26 4.28
C ALA A 12 -19.59 -12.74 3.19
N LEU A 13 -20.02 -12.98 2.13
CA LEU A 13 -19.39 -12.56 1.05
C LEU A 13 -19.01 -11.18 1.00
N GLY A 14 -19.81 -10.29 1.42
CA GLY A 14 -19.50 -8.91 1.35
C GLY A 14 -18.29 -8.53 2.12
N ALA A 15 -18.22 -8.94 3.32
CA ALA A 15 -17.11 -8.55 4.15
C ALA A 15 -15.83 -9.05 3.61
N THR A 16 -15.85 -10.21 3.05
CA THR A 16 -14.66 -10.76 2.56
C THR A 16 -14.09 -9.97 1.44
N MET A 17 -14.93 -9.40 0.65
CA MET A 17 -14.45 -8.68 -0.47
C MET A 17 -13.69 -7.46 -0.11
N ALA A 18 -14.05 -6.80 0.97
CA ALA A 18 -13.33 -5.64 1.39
C ALA A 18 -11.88 -5.97 1.66
N GLN A 19 -11.63 -7.13 2.22
CA GLN A 19 -10.26 -7.48 2.52
C GLN A 19 -9.49 -7.89 1.30
N ALA A 20 -10.18 -8.42 0.33
CA ALA A 20 -9.52 -8.83 -0.88
C ALA A 20 -9.05 -7.66 -1.71
N ASP A 21 -9.47 -6.46 -1.36
CA ASP A 21 -9.07 -5.29 -2.13
C ASP A 21 -7.60 -4.92 -1.99
N TRP A 22 -6.95 -5.33 -0.93
CA TRP A 22 -5.53 -5.01 -0.78
C TRP A 22 -4.69 -5.77 -1.80
N LYS A 23 -3.82 -5.02 -2.47
CA LYS A 23 -2.86 -5.58 -3.40
C LYS A 23 -1.48 -5.16 -3.00
N THR A 24 -0.53 -6.07 -3.04
CA THR A 24 0.87 -5.73 -2.86
C THR A 24 1.39 -5.20 -4.18
N VAL A 25 1.75 -3.94 -4.20
CA VAL A 25 2.24 -3.31 -5.44
C VAL A 25 3.75 -3.32 -5.53
N ALA A 26 4.46 -3.48 -4.41
CA ALA A 26 5.90 -3.57 -4.43
C ALA A 26 6.44 -4.19 -3.16
N GLU A 27 7.61 -4.86 -3.30
CA GLU A 27 8.39 -5.34 -2.17
C GLU A 27 9.78 -4.75 -2.37
N ILE A 28 10.25 -4.03 -1.38
CA ILE A 28 11.46 -3.22 -1.53
C ILE A 28 12.48 -3.58 -0.45
N ALA A 29 13.73 -3.78 -0.86
CA ALA A 29 14.84 -3.94 0.05
C ALA A 29 15.58 -2.61 0.06
N ALA A 30 15.47 -1.87 1.15
CA ALA A 30 16.15 -0.59 1.29
C ALA A 30 17.62 -0.81 1.60
N THR A 31 18.43 0.23 1.39
CA THR A 31 19.86 0.17 1.69
C THR A 31 20.21 1.30 2.65
N ASP A 32 21.45 1.32 3.11
CA ASP A 32 21.90 2.38 4.02
C ASP A 32 21.88 3.76 3.36
N LYS A 33 21.77 3.81 2.06
CA LYS A 33 21.73 5.08 1.34
C LYS A 33 20.29 5.52 1.10
N SER A 34 20.07 6.82 1.15
CA SER A 34 18.77 7.36 0.78
C SER A 34 18.56 7.18 -0.72
N GLU A 35 17.43 6.63 -1.09
CA GLU A 35 17.11 6.38 -2.49
C GLU A 35 15.67 6.74 -2.77
N ALA A 36 15.43 7.19 -4.00
CA ALA A 36 14.07 7.41 -4.49
C ALA A 36 13.79 6.37 -5.56
N ARG A 37 12.65 5.70 -5.43
CA ARG A 37 12.29 4.60 -6.32
C ARG A 37 11.00 4.90 -7.03
N GLU A 38 10.93 4.53 -8.30
CA GLU A 38 9.71 4.69 -9.09
C GLU A 38 9.05 3.32 -9.23
N LEU A 39 7.76 3.27 -8.97
CA LEU A 39 6.99 2.04 -9.04
C LEU A 39 5.81 2.25 -9.98
N ALA A 40 5.57 1.31 -10.88
CA ALA A 40 4.41 1.37 -11.76
C ALA A 40 3.22 0.74 -11.04
N VAL A 41 2.09 1.39 -11.03
CA VAL A 41 0.92 0.91 -10.31
C VAL A 41 -0.27 0.67 -11.23
N ASN A 42 -0.65 1.65 -12.02
CA ASN A 42 -1.73 1.56 -13.02
C ASN A 42 -3.03 0.94 -12.51
N ARG A 43 -3.59 1.55 -11.47
CA ARG A 43 -4.89 1.10 -10.95
C ARG A 43 -5.54 2.21 -10.14
N THR A 44 -6.86 2.10 -9.97
CA THR A 44 -7.58 3.02 -9.11
C THR A 44 -7.41 2.59 -7.67
N ILE A 45 -6.97 3.50 -6.82
CA ILE A 45 -6.72 3.22 -5.41
C ILE A 45 -7.26 4.35 -4.55
N ARG A 46 -7.47 4.07 -3.28
CA ARG A 46 -7.89 5.07 -2.31
C ARG A 46 -6.99 5.09 -1.08
N THR A 47 -6.40 3.97 -0.73
CA THR A 47 -5.56 3.86 0.46
C THR A 47 -4.27 3.15 0.11
N VAL A 48 -3.17 3.64 0.67
CA VAL A 48 -1.85 3.01 0.53
C VAL A 48 -1.41 2.56 1.92
N GLN A 49 -0.79 1.40 2.01
CA GLN A 49 -0.25 0.90 3.28
C GLN A 49 1.22 0.58 3.10
N ILE A 50 2.03 0.99 4.06
CA ILE A 50 3.44 0.62 4.12
C ILE A 50 3.60 -0.34 5.29
N GLU A 51 4.24 -1.47 5.03
CA GLU A 51 4.45 -2.51 6.03
C GLU A 51 5.91 -2.93 6.03
N CYS A 52 6.61 -2.76 7.16
CA CYS A 52 7.98 -3.20 7.29
C CYS A 52 7.98 -4.69 7.64
N THR A 53 8.68 -5.49 6.86
CA THR A 53 8.69 -6.95 7.04
C THR A 53 9.97 -7.46 7.67
N GLU A 54 11.08 -6.73 7.53
CA GLU A 54 12.37 -7.14 8.13
C GLU A 54 13.16 -5.90 8.50
N GLY A 55 13.89 -5.98 9.62
CA GLY A 55 14.77 -4.92 10.05
C GLY A 55 14.05 -3.62 10.32
N SER A 56 14.61 -2.51 9.89
CA SER A 56 13.96 -1.21 10.01
C SER A 56 14.25 -0.38 8.76
N VAL A 57 13.34 0.51 8.45
CA VAL A 57 13.46 1.39 7.29
C VAL A 57 12.85 2.73 7.64
N ILE A 58 13.44 3.80 7.12
CA ILE A 58 12.89 5.14 7.23
C ILE A 58 12.31 5.49 5.88
N VAL A 59 11.02 5.84 5.86
CA VAL A 59 10.37 6.29 4.64
C VAL A 59 10.14 7.79 4.80
N MET A 60 10.62 8.56 3.84
CA MET A 60 10.54 10.02 3.91
C MET A 60 9.30 10.54 3.22
N THR A 61 9.13 10.22 1.96
CA THR A 61 7.99 10.71 1.18
C THR A 61 7.46 9.63 0.27
N LEU A 62 6.19 9.75 -0.05
CA LEU A 62 5.52 8.93 -1.02
C LEU A 62 4.76 9.87 -1.96
N TRP A 63 5.08 9.81 -3.24
CA TRP A 63 4.35 10.57 -4.26
C TRP A 63 3.42 9.63 -4.98
N VAL A 64 2.15 10.00 -5.10
CA VAL A 64 1.18 9.27 -5.91
C VAL A 64 1.05 10.02 -7.22
N ARG A 65 1.34 9.33 -8.32
CA ARG A 65 1.28 9.92 -9.65
C ARG A 65 -0.02 9.55 -10.34
N GLU A 66 -0.64 10.54 -10.98
CA GLU A 66 -1.83 10.33 -11.81
C GLU A 66 -1.51 10.98 -13.15
N GLY A 67 -0.85 10.24 -14.04
CA GLY A 67 -0.34 10.82 -15.28
C GLY A 67 0.68 11.88 -14.96
N ALA A 68 0.42 13.11 -15.38
CA ALA A 68 1.31 14.24 -15.13
C ALA A 68 1.11 14.86 -13.75
N ALA A 69 -0.02 14.60 -13.10
CA ALA A 69 -0.29 15.12 -11.77
C ALA A 69 0.35 14.25 -10.71
N LYS A 70 0.67 14.83 -9.57
CA LYS A 70 1.24 14.08 -8.47
C LYS A 70 0.84 14.68 -7.14
N THR A 71 0.67 13.82 -6.14
CA THR A 71 0.30 14.21 -4.78
C THR A 71 1.37 13.70 -3.84
N GLU A 72 1.91 14.58 -3.03
CA GLU A 72 2.94 14.20 -2.05
C GLU A 72 2.30 13.82 -0.72
N ILE A 73 2.76 12.70 -0.16
CA ILE A 73 2.41 12.29 1.18
C ILE A 73 3.71 12.28 1.97
N ARG A 74 3.78 13.14 2.99
CA ARG A 74 4.97 13.17 3.83
C ARG A 74 4.83 12.10 4.89
N VAL A 75 5.67 11.08 4.84
CA VAL A 75 5.65 9.97 5.77
C VAL A 75 6.58 10.25 6.94
N ALA A 76 7.83 10.52 6.63
CA ALA A 76 8.86 10.96 7.60
C ALA A 76 8.87 10.15 8.90
N ARG A 77 8.92 8.83 8.77
CA ARG A 77 8.96 8.00 9.99
C ARG A 77 9.79 6.76 9.77
N GLN A 78 10.25 6.19 10.89
CA GLN A 78 10.92 4.91 10.91
C GLN A 78 9.89 3.81 11.15
N PHE A 79 9.99 2.74 10.36
CA PHE A 79 9.19 1.53 10.52
C PHE A 79 10.13 0.44 10.98
N ASN A 80 9.72 -0.29 12.01
CA ASN A 80 10.44 -1.47 12.46
C ASN A 80 9.65 -2.70 12.03
N LYS A 81 10.27 -3.87 12.06
CA LYS A 81 9.61 -5.09 11.65
C LYS A 81 8.24 -5.23 12.30
N GLY A 82 7.24 -5.42 11.48
CA GLY A 82 5.86 -5.55 11.91
C GLY A 82 5.07 -4.26 11.92
N ASP A 83 5.71 -3.11 11.78
CA ASP A 83 4.99 -1.84 11.75
C ASP A 83 4.28 -1.65 10.44
N LYS A 84 3.07 -1.10 10.51
CA LYS A 84 2.27 -0.78 9.34
C LYS A 84 1.66 0.59 9.52
N GLN A 85 1.41 1.27 8.43
CA GLN A 85 0.66 2.52 8.45
C GLN A 85 -0.12 2.68 7.16
N ASP A 86 -1.39 3.07 7.31
CA ASP A 86 -2.27 3.34 6.18
C ASP A 86 -2.27 4.83 5.89
N PHE A 87 -2.36 5.18 4.62
CA PHE A 87 -2.45 6.55 4.16
C PHE A 87 -3.69 6.65 3.28
N ASP A 88 -4.71 7.37 3.76
CA ASP A 88 -5.94 7.57 3.02
C ASP A 88 -5.74 8.73 2.05
N LEU A 89 -6.00 8.50 0.77
CA LEU A 89 -5.83 9.53 -0.25
C LEU A 89 -7.02 10.48 -0.33
N GLY A 90 -8.07 10.21 0.47
CA GLY A 90 -9.24 11.07 0.53
C GLY A 90 -10.29 10.79 -0.52
N GLN A 91 -9.91 10.20 -1.62
CA GLN A 91 -10.82 9.86 -2.71
C GLN A 91 -10.14 8.86 -3.61
N ASP A 92 -10.91 8.27 -4.51
CA ASP A 92 -10.33 7.34 -5.49
C ASP A 92 -9.40 8.10 -6.41
N ARG A 93 -8.26 7.49 -6.71
CA ARG A 93 -7.27 8.09 -7.59
C ARG A 93 -6.82 7.07 -8.61
N ASN A 94 -6.69 7.51 -9.85
CA ASN A 94 -6.21 6.65 -10.93
C ASN A 94 -4.70 6.70 -10.93
N ALA A 95 -4.09 5.94 -10.05
CA ALA A 95 -2.64 5.99 -9.86
C ALA A 95 -1.93 5.30 -11.02
N THR A 96 -1.00 6.00 -11.64
CA THR A 96 -0.15 5.44 -12.68
C THR A 96 1.16 4.94 -12.08
N GLY A 97 1.57 5.50 -10.95
CA GLY A 97 2.78 5.05 -10.29
C GLY A 97 2.99 5.72 -8.96
N PHE A 98 4.00 5.26 -8.24
CA PHE A 98 4.44 5.87 -7.00
C PHE A 98 5.91 6.23 -7.12
N ARG A 99 6.32 7.27 -6.39
CA ARG A 99 7.73 7.54 -6.15
C ARG A 99 7.91 7.56 -4.65
N ILE A 100 8.79 6.70 -4.14
CA ILE A 100 8.99 6.56 -2.69
C ILE A 100 10.45 6.77 -2.36
N SER A 101 10.72 7.55 -1.31
CA SER A 101 12.08 7.81 -0.84
C SER A 101 12.29 7.09 0.47
N ASP A 102 13.33 6.28 0.55
CA ASP A 102 13.59 5.45 1.71
C ASP A 102 15.07 5.38 2.05
N LYS A 103 15.36 4.86 3.25
CA LYS A 103 16.71 4.65 3.72
C LYS A 103 16.68 3.61 4.84
N GLY A 104 17.75 2.83 4.95
CA GLY A 104 17.90 1.89 6.05
C GLY A 104 18.01 0.48 5.55
N PRO A 105 18.51 -0.46 6.33
CA PRO A 105 18.77 -1.80 5.84
C PRO A 105 17.56 -2.73 5.85
N GLY A 106 16.35 -2.25 6.07
CA GLY A 106 15.19 -3.10 6.20
C GLY A 106 14.52 -3.42 4.88
N LYS A 107 13.48 -4.23 4.96
CA LYS A 107 12.62 -4.56 3.82
C LYS A 107 11.19 -4.16 4.14
N TYR A 108 10.49 -3.69 3.14
CA TYR A 108 9.11 -3.31 3.34
C TYR A 108 8.27 -3.58 2.10
N LYS A 109 6.96 -3.64 2.31
CA LYS A 109 5.99 -3.83 1.23
C LYS A 109 5.10 -2.61 1.15
N VAL A 110 4.67 -2.30 -0.06
CA VAL A 110 3.68 -1.26 -0.31
C VAL A 110 2.44 -1.96 -0.83
N HIS A 111 1.32 -1.73 -0.14
CA HIS A 111 0.04 -2.29 -0.52
C HIS A 111 -0.90 -1.15 -0.87
N ALA A 112 -1.88 -1.41 -1.72
CA ALA A 112 -2.86 -0.40 -2.09
C ALA A 112 -4.24 -1.03 -2.27
N LYS A 113 -5.27 -0.24 -2.04
CA LYS A 113 -6.64 -0.64 -2.34
C LYS A 113 -7.52 0.56 -2.66
#